data_940e18e9c4e35c192deed1d3d1d7f868
#
_entry.id   940e18e9c4e35c192deed1d3d1d7f868
#
_cell.length_a   1.000
_cell.length_b   1.000
_cell.length_c   1.000
_cell.angle_alpha   90.00
_cell.angle_beta   90.00
_cell.angle_gamma   90.00
#
_symmetry.space_group_name_H-M   'P 1'
#
loop_
_entity.id
_entity.type
_entity.pdbx_description
1 polymer ?
#
loop_
_entity_poly.entity_id
_entity_poly.type
_entity_poly.pdbx_seq_one_letter_code
_entity_poly.pdbx_strand_id
1 'polypeptide(L)'
;MQKLNNSSGRDQVLNASQIGVEFEFYSNLSLEETQKSLSKLLDRKIQLEDKAHSDFQPSAEVFKMEPDMSGGKGLIELVTGALPYRNARLMIMKMLGWIRENGYTSDRASIHLNMSFNPDYLENKDMIQHMNVLKFILEFDEARVYKYFPNRENSTYAKSIKWIMPKHEAFYYNENMINKDNFTFANTKYYGINFEKAQKNYLEFRYLGGKDYEKRQDDILHLADGFIMAIWRSCHNPRFTSENKIELQRILRKNEPLSEMLKDYRAVNKHWPKINILVDLQDSPTVINVQWDRFKRKVLDLLSNGSMEEGIINYDSDYSVVQVKDGKFKTAYILDGFEFVDCELSGNIENSAIYGGKVSGAQLLRCQLYKGCEVMDSKVESSFIHGSCELKNCYVFGRDTIFKGKMIGGIFREGGVGPHARFEDTEVVVSTKIKS
;
A
#
# COMPACT_ATOMS: atom_id res chain seq x y z
N MET A 1 -20.31 -29.98 16.83
CA MET A 1 -19.30 -28.99 16.41
C MET A 1 -19.82 -27.60 16.71
N GLN A 2 -18.98 -26.75 17.28
CA GLN A 2 -19.36 -25.36 17.51
C GLN A 2 -19.31 -24.60 16.18
N LYS A 3 -20.40 -23.94 15.80
CA LYS A 3 -20.45 -23.12 14.60
C LYS A 3 -19.62 -21.85 14.77
N LEU A 4 -19.03 -21.40 13.69
CA LEU A 4 -18.27 -20.15 13.65
C LEU A 4 -19.22 -18.93 13.78
N ASN A 5 -18.77 -17.93 14.50
CA ASN A 5 -19.43 -16.64 14.66
C ASN A 5 -18.42 -15.47 14.60
N ASN A 6 -18.89 -14.25 14.75
CA ASN A 6 -18.06 -13.04 14.68
C ASN A 6 -16.91 -12.99 15.71
N SER A 7 -17.00 -13.75 16.81
CA SER A 7 -15.96 -13.84 17.85
C SER A 7 -15.02 -15.01 17.66
N SER A 8 -15.19 -15.81 16.60
CA SER A 8 -14.33 -16.96 16.31
C SER A 8 -12.89 -16.52 16.05
N GLY A 9 -11.97 -17.15 16.76
CA GLY A 9 -10.53 -16.87 16.61
C GLY A 9 -9.98 -17.33 15.25
N ARG A 10 -8.82 -16.78 14.88
CA ARG A 10 -8.15 -17.08 13.60
C ARG A 10 -8.04 -18.59 13.33
N ASP A 11 -7.57 -19.38 14.31
CA ASP A 11 -7.35 -20.81 14.12
C ASP A 11 -8.65 -21.58 13.90
N GLN A 12 -9.75 -21.17 14.50
CA GLN A 12 -11.06 -21.76 14.26
C GLN A 12 -11.51 -21.51 12.82
N VAL A 13 -11.35 -20.28 12.33
CA VAL A 13 -11.67 -19.88 10.96
C VAL A 13 -10.84 -20.65 9.94
N LEU A 14 -9.53 -20.72 10.16
CA LEU A 14 -8.63 -21.48 9.28
C LEU A 14 -8.99 -22.96 9.24
N ASN A 15 -9.23 -23.59 10.39
CA ASN A 15 -9.59 -25.02 10.46
C ASN A 15 -10.95 -25.35 9.83
N ALA A 16 -11.84 -24.36 9.72
CA ALA A 16 -13.13 -24.53 9.04
C ALA A 16 -13.06 -24.29 7.55
N SER A 17 -11.94 -23.78 7.04
CA SER A 17 -11.80 -23.50 5.61
C SER A 17 -11.45 -24.74 4.80
N GLN A 18 -11.75 -24.66 3.51
CA GLN A 18 -11.42 -25.64 2.49
C GLN A 18 -10.68 -24.95 1.35
N ILE A 19 -9.66 -25.61 0.83
CA ILE A 19 -8.82 -25.08 -0.25
C ILE A 19 -8.69 -26.14 -1.35
N GLY A 20 -9.14 -25.82 -2.56
CA GLY A 20 -8.75 -26.48 -3.79
C GLY A 20 -7.53 -25.78 -4.37
N VAL A 21 -6.64 -26.52 -4.99
CA VAL A 21 -5.41 -25.96 -5.56
C VAL A 21 -5.23 -26.41 -7.01
N GLU A 22 -4.83 -25.48 -7.85
CA GLU A 22 -4.41 -25.72 -9.22
C GLU A 22 -2.92 -25.36 -9.30
N PHE A 23 -2.05 -26.34 -9.62
CA PHE A 23 -0.62 -26.15 -9.79
C PHE A 23 -0.25 -26.22 -11.25
N GLU A 24 0.34 -25.19 -11.79
CA GLU A 24 0.92 -25.19 -13.12
C GLU A 24 2.46 -25.32 -13.03
N PHE A 25 3.03 -26.35 -13.64
CA PHE A 25 4.46 -26.63 -13.56
C PHE A 25 4.97 -27.41 -14.77
N TYR A 26 6.28 -27.43 -14.94
CA TYR A 26 6.96 -28.29 -15.90
C TYR A 26 7.61 -29.46 -15.16
N SER A 27 7.53 -30.67 -15.76
CA SER A 27 8.15 -31.89 -15.23
C SER A 27 9.34 -32.28 -16.08
N ASN A 28 10.39 -32.79 -15.44
CA ASN A 28 11.53 -33.44 -16.09
C ASN A 28 11.24 -34.90 -16.43
N LEU A 29 10.09 -35.42 -15.96
CA LEU A 29 9.62 -36.81 -16.22
C LEU A 29 8.57 -36.79 -17.33
N SER A 30 8.26 -37.94 -17.91
CA SER A 30 7.09 -38.08 -18.78
C SER A 30 5.79 -37.83 -18.01
N LEU A 31 4.70 -37.56 -18.73
CA LEU A 31 3.42 -37.24 -18.11
C LEU A 31 2.92 -38.40 -17.23
N GLU A 32 3.06 -39.67 -17.72
CA GLU A 32 2.69 -40.86 -16.99
C GLU A 32 3.58 -41.12 -15.76
N GLU A 33 4.90 -40.88 -15.87
CA GLU A 33 5.81 -41.00 -14.73
C GLU A 33 5.51 -39.92 -13.69
N THR A 34 5.24 -38.69 -14.12
CA THR A 34 4.79 -37.60 -13.26
C THR A 34 3.53 -37.96 -12.50
N GLN A 35 2.51 -38.47 -13.19
CA GLN A 35 1.26 -38.91 -12.60
C GLN A 35 1.48 -40.02 -11.55
N LYS A 36 2.28 -41.04 -11.85
CA LYS A 36 2.58 -42.13 -10.93
C LYS A 36 3.36 -41.64 -9.71
N SER A 37 4.37 -40.81 -9.92
CA SER A 37 5.19 -40.25 -8.85
C SER A 37 4.38 -39.40 -7.89
N LEU A 38 3.56 -38.47 -8.43
CA LEU A 38 2.69 -37.59 -7.64
C LEU A 38 1.58 -38.39 -6.94
N SER A 39 0.97 -39.38 -7.61
CA SER A 39 -0.05 -40.22 -6.99
C SER A 39 0.48 -40.92 -5.74
N LYS A 40 1.71 -41.47 -5.82
CA LYS A 40 2.38 -42.08 -4.68
C LYS A 40 2.72 -41.09 -3.56
N LEU A 41 3.27 -39.90 -3.90
CA LEU A 41 3.65 -38.91 -2.93
C LEU A 41 2.46 -38.33 -2.15
N LEU A 42 1.37 -38.07 -2.88
CA LEU A 42 0.19 -37.41 -2.33
C LEU A 42 -0.78 -38.39 -1.68
N ASP A 43 -0.58 -39.68 -1.89
CA ASP A 43 -1.51 -40.76 -1.49
C ASP A 43 -2.93 -40.48 -2.00
N ARG A 44 -3.02 -40.18 -3.29
CA ARG A 44 -4.27 -39.85 -3.99
C ARG A 44 -4.26 -40.42 -5.40
N LYS A 45 -5.44 -40.84 -5.88
CA LYS A 45 -5.62 -41.16 -7.27
C LYS A 45 -5.52 -39.89 -8.11
N ILE A 46 -4.74 -39.90 -9.18
CA ILE A 46 -4.65 -38.81 -10.13
C ILE A 46 -5.19 -39.31 -11.47
N GLN A 47 -6.28 -38.72 -11.93
CA GLN A 47 -6.85 -38.95 -13.24
C GLN A 47 -6.06 -38.11 -14.25
N LEU A 48 -5.45 -38.80 -15.22
CA LEU A 48 -4.77 -38.20 -16.34
C LEU A 48 -5.76 -37.89 -17.45
N GLU A 49 -5.77 -36.66 -17.94
CA GLU A 49 -6.59 -36.20 -19.07
C GLU A 49 -5.68 -35.84 -20.26
N ASP A 50 -6.09 -36.23 -21.45
CA ASP A 50 -5.31 -36.00 -22.68
C ASP A 50 -5.50 -34.58 -23.25
N LYS A 51 -6.50 -33.87 -22.78
CA LYS A 51 -6.89 -32.57 -23.30
C LYS A 51 -7.02 -31.55 -22.15
N ALA A 52 -6.56 -30.33 -22.42
CA ALA A 52 -6.81 -29.18 -21.55
C ALA A 52 -8.30 -28.93 -21.37
N HIS A 53 -8.70 -28.48 -20.19
CA HIS A 53 -10.08 -28.15 -19.82
C HIS A 53 -11.07 -29.31 -19.97
N SER A 54 -10.65 -30.51 -19.57
CA SER A 54 -11.55 -31.66 -19.54
C SER A 54 -12.74 -31.45 -18.60
N ASP A 55 -13.87 -32.08 -18.87
CA ASP A 55 -15.09 -32.00 -18.04
C ASP A 55 -14.95 -32.76 -16.70
N PHE A 56 -13.87 -33.50 -16.49
CA PHE A 56 -13.65 -34.23 -15.25
C PHE A 56 -13.51 -33.25 -14.07
N GLN A 57 -14.37 -33.44 -13.06
CA GLN A 57 -14.36 -32.63 -11.86
C GLN A 57 -13.55 -33.34 -10.76
N PRO A 58 -12.45 -32.75 -10.28
CA PRO A 58 -11.65 -33.32 -9.21
C PRO A 58 -12.41 -33.30 -7.88
N SER A 59 -12.05 -34.27 -7.02
CA SER A 59 -12.57 -34.43 -5.66
C SER A 59 -11.43 -34.44 -4.64
N ALA A 60 -11.77 -34.54 -3.36
CA ALA A 60 -10.75 -34.70 -2.30
C ALA A 60 -9.97 -36.02 -2.45
N GLU A 61 -10.54 -37.01 -3.10
CA GLU A 61 -9.94 -38.37 -3.26
C GLU A 61 -9.30 -38.60 -4.63
N VAL A 62 -9.79 -37.91 -5.67
CA VAL A 62 -9.31 -38.05 -7.04
C VAL A 62 -8.96 -36.67 -7.61
N PHE A 63 -7.69 -36.46 -7.85
CA PHE A 63 -7.18 -35.23 -8.47
C PHE A 63 -7.17 -35.36 -10.00
N LYS A 64 -7.12 -34.24 -10.69
CA LYS A 64 -7.03 -34.17 -12.14
C LYS A 64 -5.63 -33.71 -12.54
N MET A 65 -5.03 -34.31 -13.55
CA MET A 65 -3.82 -33.79 -14.18
C MET A 65 -4.02 -33.73 -15.69
N GLU A 66 -3.76 -32.58 -16.27
CA GLU A 66 -3.96 -32.31 -17.68
C GLU A 66 -2.85 -31.42 -18.26
N PRO A 67 -2.63 -31.41 -19.58
CA PRO A 67 -1.76 -30.40 -20.19
C PRO A 67 -2.40 -29.03 -20.13
N ASP A 68 -1.62 -28.00 -19.78
CA ASP A 68 -2.07 -26.62 -19.85
C ASP A 68 -1.50 -25.94 -21.10
N MET A 69 -2.39 -25.45 -21.95
CA MET A 69 -2.02 -24.76 -23.19
C MET A 69 -1.66 -23.28 -23.00
N SER A 70 -1.96 -22.68 -21.85
CA SER A 70 -1.72 -21.26 -21.57
C SER A 70 -0.23 -20.91 -21.47
N GLY A 71 0.57 -21.83 -20.93
CA GLY A 71 2.01 -21.66 -20.72
C GLY A 71 2.88 -22.15 -21.85
N GLY A 72 2.31 -22.75 -22.88
CA GLY A 72 3.03 -23.35 -24.01
C GLY A 72 3.30 -24.84 -23.83
N LYS A 73 4.09 -25.41 -24.74
CA LYS A 73 4.32 -26.87 -24.78
C LYS A 73 4.99 -27.38 -23.50
N GLY A 74 4.38 -28.37 -22.88
CA GLY A 74 4.93 -29.12 -21.74
C GLY A 74 4.53 -28.56 -20.36
N LEU A 75 3.72 -27.50 -20.30
CA LEU A 75 3.11 -27.08 -19.04
C LEU A 75 2.04 -28.10 -18.63
N ILE A 76 2.04 -28.48 -17.36
CA ILE A 76 1.12 -29.43 -16.75
C ILE A 76 0.32 -28.68 -15.68
N GLU A 77 -0.97 -28.94 -15.62
CA GLU A 77 -1.83 -28.50 -14.52
C GLU A 77 -2.26 -29.70 -13.67
N LEU A 78 -2.06 -29.59 -12.36
CA LEU A 78 -2.62 -30.53 -11.37
C LEU A 78 -3.70 -29.81 -10.58
N VAL A 79 -4.93 -30.29 -10.67
CA VAL A 79 -6.10 -29.71 -9.99
C VAL A 79 -6.61 -30.66 -8.91
N THR A 80 -6.77 -30.14 -7.69
CA THR A 80 -7.33 -30.88 -6.57
C THR A 80 -8.81 -30.52 -6.37
N GLY A 81 -9.56 -31.37 -5.69
CA GLY A 81 -10.82 -30.94 -5.06
C GLY A 81 -10.57 -30.06 -3.84
N ALA A 82 -11.66 -29.60 -3.22
CA ALA A 82 -11.61 -28.86 -1.97
C ALA A 82 -11.13 -29.77 -0.83
N LEU A 83 -10.01 -29.43 -0.22
CA LEU A 83 -9.38 -30.15 0.88
C LEU A 83 -9.54 -29.36 2.19
N PRO A 84 -9.72 -30.03 3.35
CA PRO A 84 -9.63 -29.36 4.65
C PRO A 84 -8.30 -28.60 4.79
N TYR A 85 -8.31 -27.45 5.43
CA TYR A 85 -7.19 -26.52 5.55
C TYR A 85 -5.83 -27.19 5.82
N ARG A 86 -5.75 -28.05 6.84
CA ARG A 86 -4.49 -28.73 7.20
C ARG A 86 -3.99 -29.66 6.10
N ASN A 87 -4.91 -30.38 5.44
CA ASN A 87 -4.57 -31.30 4.37
C ASN A 87 -4.10 -30.53 3.12
N ALA A 88 -4.75 -29.41 2.80
CA ALA A 88 -4.35 -28.55 1.71
C ALA A 88 -2.94 -27.97 1.92
N ARG A 89 -2.64 -27.48 3.14
CA ARG A 89 -1.29 -26.99 3.46
C ARG A 89 -0.21 -28.08 3.29
N LEU A 90 -0.46 -29.28 3.83
CA LEU A 90 0.46 -30.39 3.68
C LEU A 90 0.65 -30.77 2.20
N MET A 91 -0.43 -30.78 1.43
CA MET A 91 -0.39 -31.06 0.01
C MET A 91 0.41 -30.00 -0.76
N ILE A 92 0.21 -28.70 -0.47
CA ILE A 92 1.00 -27.62 -1.06
C ILE A 92 2.49 -27.83 -0.77
N MET A 93 2.86 -28.11 0.47
CA MET A 93 4.26 -28.37 0.86
C MET A 93 4.88 -29.54 0.09
N LYS A 94 4.15 -30.65 -0.01
CA LYS A 94 4.59 -31.84 -0.75
C LYS A 94 4.75 -31.55 -2.25
N MET A 95 3.80 -30.84 -2.85
CA MET A 95 3.86 -30.47 -4.27
C MET A 95 5.05 -29.56 -4.58
N LEU A 96 5.23 -28.51 -3.80
CA LEU A 96 6.36 -27.59 -4.00
C LEU A 96 7.70 -28.30 -3.82
N GLY A 97 7.80 -29.24 -2.83
CA GLY A 97 8.96 -30.09 -2.65
C GLY A 97 9.21 -30.96 -3.88
N TRP A 98 8.18 -31.62 -4.39
CA TRP A 98 8.30 -32.47 -5.56
C TRP A 98 8.71 -31.70 -6.82
N ILE A 99 8.13 -30.50 -7.04
CA ILE A 99 8.49 -29.64 -8.19
C ILE A 99 9.97 -29.24 -8.10
N ARG A 100 10.50 -28.90 -6.93
CA ARG A 100 11.92 -28.58 -6.75
C ARG A 100 12.86 -29.72 -7.16
N GLU A 101 12.44 -30.96 -6.96
CA GLU A 101 13.26 -32.16 -7.23
C GLU A 101 13.10 -32.67 -8.64
N ASN A 102 11.90 -32.60 -9.20
CA ASN A 102 11.52 -33.31 -10.43
C ASN A 102 11.03 -32.40 -11.56
N GLY A 103 11.04 -31.07 -11.34
CA GLY A 103 10.52 -30.12 -12.31
C GLY A 103 11.01 -28.70 -12.10
N TYR A 104 10.29 -27.75 -12.63
CA TYR A 104 10.55 -26.32 -12.47
C TYR A 104 9.30 -25.49 -12.79
N THR A 105 9.34 -24.22 -12.46
CA THR A 105 8.31 -23.27 -12.84
C THR A 105 8.89 -22.07 -13.63
N SER A 106 8.07 -21.47 -14.46
CA SER A 106 8.43 -20.32 -15.28
C SER A 106 7.52 -19.13 -14.96
N ASP A 107 7.79 -17.97 -15.55
CA ASP A 107 6.93 -16.78 -15.39
C ASP A 107 5.49 -16.99 -15.90
N ARG A 108 5.26 -18.04 -16.67
CA ARG A 108 3.93 -18.43 -17.17
C ARG A 108 3.18 -19.39 -16.26
N ALA A 109 3.89 -20.06 -15.35
CA ALA A 109 3.29 -20.99 -14.42
C ALA A 109 2.68 -20.28 -13.24
N SER A 110 1.50 -20.70 -12.79
CA SER A 110 0.80 -20.12 -11.65
C SER A 110 0.36 -21.20 -10.66
N ILE A 111 -0.04 -20.75 -9.49
CA ILE A 111 -0.76 -21.52 -8.50
C ILE A 111 -2.04 -20.79 -8.17
N HIS A 112 -3.19 -21.45 -8.39
CA HIS A 112 -4.49 -20.90 -8.06
C HIS A 112 -5.01 -21.55 -6.78
N LEU A 113 -5.59 -20.75 -5.90
CA LEU A 113 -6.18 -21.22 -4.65
C LEU A 113 -7.69 -20.98 -4.68
N ASN A 114 -8.45 -22.06 -4.74
CA ASN A 114 -9.92 -22.06 -4.69
C ASN A 114 -10.35 -22.19 -3.23
N MET A 115 -10.83 -21.10 -2.61
CA MET A 115 -11.07 -21.02 -1.18
C MET A 115 -12.54 -20.95 -0.83
N SER A 116 -12.96 -21.78 0.10
CA SER A 116 -14.30 -21.85 0.65
C SER A 116 -14.26 -22.20 2.13
N PHE A 117 -15.43 -22.43 2.73
CA PHE A 117 -15.57 -22.93 4.09
C PHE A 117 -16.43 -24.19 4.09
N ASN A 118 -16.11 -25.12 4.99
CA ASN A 118 -16.93 -26.29 5.19
C ASN A 118 -18.30 -25.87 5.76
N PRO A 119 -19.41 -26.20 5.06
CA PRO A 119 -20.77 -25.80 5.45
C PRO A 119 -21.19 -26.26 6.86
N ASP A 120 -20.58 -27.33 7.37
CA ASP A 120 -20.92 -27.86 8.70
C ASP A 120 -20.48 -26.93 9.85
N TYR A 121 -19.50 -26.07 9.60
CA TYR A 121 -19.01 -25.08 10.57
C TYR A 121 -19.71 -23.74 10.46
N LEU A 122 -20.59 -23.51 9.48
CA LEU A 122 -21.20 -22.22 9.20
C LEU A 122 -22.66 -22.16 9.66
N GLU A 123 -23.10 -21.00 10.13
CA GLU A 123 -24.52 -20.67 10.28
C GLU A 123 -25.16 -20.40 8.92
N ASN A 124 -24.52 -19.57 8.11
CA ASN A 124 -24.91 -19.31 6.72
C ASN A 124 -24.01 -20.12 5.78
N LYS A 125 -24.53 -21.16 5.20
CA LYS A 125 -23.78 -22.07 4.30
C LYS A 125 -23.32 -21.38 3.01
N ASP A 126 -24.05 -20.38 2.56
CA ASP A 126 -23.83 -19.66 1.30
C ASP A 126 -23.18 -18.27 1.53
N MET A 127 -22.41 -18.12 2.59
CA MET A 127 -21.91 -16.83 3.02
C MET A 127 -21.05 -16.10 1.96
N ILE A 128 -20.29 -16.84 1.14
CA ILE A 128 -19.47 -16.23 0.10
C ILE A 128 -20.35 -15.72 -1.05
N GLN A 129 -21.45 -16.40 -1.36
CA GLN A 129 -22.41 -15.90 -2.34
C GLN A 129 -23.01 -14.55 -1.93
N HIS A 130 -23.15 -14.31 -0.62
CA HIS A 130 -23.74 -13.09 -0.04
C HIS A 130 -22.70 -12.08 0.49
N MET A 131 -21.43 -12.31 0.17
CA MET A 131 -20.34 -11.46 0.60
C MET A 131 -20.45 -10.05 -0.01
N ASN A 132 -20.11 -9.02 0.78
CA ASN A 132 -19.92 -7.68 0.23
C ASN A 132 -18.59 -7.60 -0.49
N VAL A 133 -18.63 -7.75 -1.82
CA VAL A 133 -17.43 -7.80 -2.66
C VAL A 133 -16.68 -6.48 -2.67
N LEU A 134 -17.40 -5.34 -2.65
CA LEU A 134 -16.73 -4.04 -2.59
C LEU A 134 -15.96 -3.88 -1.28
N LYS A 135 -16.55 -4.27 -0.16
CA LYS A 135 -15.86 -4.28 1.12
C LYS A 135 -14.62 -5.18 1.08
N PHE A 136 -14.76 -6.38 0.50
CA PHE A 136 -13.63 -7.28 0.32
C PHE A 136 -12.49 -6.60 -0.47
N ILE A 137 -12.78 -5.96 -1.61
CA ILE A 137 -11.79 -5.24 -2.43
C ILE A 137 -11.09 -4.13 -1.65
N LEU A 138 -11.83 -3.42 -0.77
CA LEU A 138 -11.30 -2.33 0.03
C LEU A 138 -10.38 -2.82 1.16
N GLU A 139 -10.72 -3.96 1.77
CA GLU A 139 -9.95 -4.53 2.90
C GLU A 139 -8.81 -5.46 2.47
N PHE A 140 -8.80 -5.88 1.19
CA PHE A 140 -7.80 -6.80 0.69
C PHE A 140 -6.48 -6.08 0.42
N ASP A 141 -5.45 -6.47 1.17
CA ASP A 141 -4.09 -5.93 1.03
C ASP A 141 -3.38 -6.54 -0.19
N GLU A 142 -3.77 -6.07 -1.37
CA GLU A 142 -3.23 -6.53 -2.64
C GLU A 142 -1.75 -6.13 -2.83
N ALA A 143 -1.37 -4.96 -2.30
CA ALA A 143 0.00 -4.50 -2.37
C ALA A 143 0.97 -5.44 -1.64
N ARG A 144 0.53 -5.98 -0.49
CA ARG A 144 1.29 -7.00 0.23
C ARG A 144 1.48 -8.26 -0.61
N VAL A 145 0.48 -8.68 -1.37
CA VAL A 145 0.60 -9.86 -2.24
C VAL A 145 1.63 -9.62 -3.33
N TYR A 146 1.57 -8.49 -4.02
CA TYR A 146 2.55 -8.14 -5.05
C TYR A 146 3.97 -7.93 -4.49
N LYS A 147 4.12 -7.51 -3.24
CA LYS A 147 5.43 -7.49 -2.58
C LYS A 147 6.08 -8.88 -2.50
N TYR A 148 5.28 -9.92 -2.30
CA TYR A 148 5.75 -11.31 -2.33
C TYR A 148 5.88 -11.86 -3.76
N PHE A 149 4.99 -11.50 -4.68
CA PHE A 149 4.95 -11.98 -6.06
C PHE A 149 4.95 -10.81 -7.06
N PRO A 150 6.04 -10.01 -7.16
CA PRO A 150 6.07 -8.77 -7.93
C PRO A 150 5.83 -8.99 -9.43
N ASN A 151 6.27 -10.11 -10.00
CA ASN A 151 6.06 -10.43 -11.41
C ASN A 151 4.57 -10.64 -11.76
N ARG A 152 3.70 -10.84 -10.75
CA ARG A 152 2.26 -11.05 -10.96
C ARG A 152 1.49 -9.73 -11.16
N GLU A 153 2.00 -8.62 -10.68
CA GLU A 153 1.36 -7.29 -10.83
C GLU A 153 1.14 -6.92 -12.31
N ASN A 154 2.07 -7.32 -13.17
CA ASN A 154 2.02 -7.07 -14.62
C ASN A 154 1.45 -8.26 -15.41
N SER A 155 0.98 -9.31 -14.75
CA SER A 155 0.40 -10.48 -15.40
C SER A 155 -0.97 -10.17 -16.01
N THR A 156 -1.21 -10.69 -17.21
CA THR A 156 -2.52 -10.59 -17.87
C THR A 156 -3.64 -11.28 -17.06
N TYR A 157 -3.30 -12.29 -16.26
CA TYR A 157 -4.24 -13.14 -15.52
C TYR A 157 -4.23 -12.91 -14.00
N ALA A 158 -3.58 -11.87 -13.52
CA ALA A 158 -3.58 -11.48 -12.11
C ALA A 158 -3.66 -9.97 -11.92
N LYS A 159 -4.41 -9.28 -12.79
CA LYS A 159 -4.61 -7.83 -12.71
C LYS A 159 -5.21 -7.41 -11.37
N SER A 160 -4.89 -6.20 -10.93
CA SER A 160 -5.43 -5.65 -9.68
C SER A 160 -6.96 -5.70 -9.66
N ILE A 161 -7.52 -6.26 -8.58
CA ILE A 161 -8.97 -6.26 -8.34
C ILE A 161 -9.53 -4.86 -8.14
N LYS A 162 -8.70 -3.88 -7.76
CA LYS A 162 -9.11 -2.48 -7.65
C LYS A 162 -9.54 -1.88 -9.00
N TRP A 163 -9.10 -2.47 -10.11
CA TRP A 163 -9.55 -2.05 -11.46
C TRP A 163 -10.96 -2.50 -11.81
N ILE A 164 -11.53 -3.47 -11.06
CA ILE A 164 -12.93 -3.89 -11.22
C ILE A 164 -13.88 -2.80 -10.71
N MET A 165 -13.41 -1.95 -9.81
CA MET A 165 -14.25 -0.92 -9.20
C MET A 165 -14.74 0.08 -10.26
N PRO A 166 -16.05 0.33 -10.29
CA PRO A 166 -16.62 1.33 -11.21
C PRO A 166 -15.99 2.71 -10.98
N LYS A 167 -15.72 3.42 -12.07
CA LYS A 167 -15.10 4.75 -12.05
C LYS A 167 -16.11 5.89 -11.74
N HIS A 168 -17.38 5.58 -11.55
CA HIS A 168 -18.43 6.58 -11.36
C HIS A 168 -18.76 6.75 -9.87
N GLU A 169 -18.54 7.93 -9.37
CA GLU A 169 -18.71 8.33 -7.97
C GLU A 169 -20.13 8.08 -7.42
N ALA A 170 -21.16 8.33 -8.26
CA ALA A 170 -22.56 8.11 -7.90
C ALA A 170 -22.88 6.66 -7.44
N PHE A 171 -22.09 5.68 -7.87
CA PHE A 171 -22.25 4.28 -7.50
C PHE A 171 -21.99 4.01 -6.01
N TYR A 172 -21.20 4.86 -5.35
CA TYR A 172 -20.68 4.62 -4.01
C TYR A 172 -21.40 5.38 -2.90
N TYR A 173 -22.25 6.35 -3.26
CA TYR A 173 -23.01 7.14 -2.29
C TYR A 173 -24.27 6.44 -1.80
N ASN A 174 -24.73 5.38 -2.47
CA ASN A 174 -25.90 4.65 -2.09
C ASN A 174 -25.51 3.24 -1.58
N GLU A 175 -25.44 3.09 -0.25
CA GLU A 175 -25.12 1.80 0.41
C GLU A 175 -26.09 0.66 -0.03
N ASN A 176 -27.30 1.01 -0.50
CA ASN A 176 -28.27 0.04 -1.00
C ASN A 176 -28.03 -0.35 -2.48
N MET A 177 -27.26 0.44 -3.24
CA MET A 177 -26.87 0.09 -4.60
C MET A 177 -25.67 -0.84 -4.68
N ILE A 178 -24.98 -1.06 -3.57
CA ILE A 178 -23.82 -1.96 -3.47
C ILE A 178 -24.31 -3.40 -3.18
N ASN A 179 -25.58 -3.66 -3.45
CA ASN A 179 -26.12 -5.00 -3.38
C ASN A 179 -25.63 -5.84 -4.56
N LYS A 180 -25.42 -7.12 -4.28
CA LYS A 180 -24.97 -8.22 -5.12
C LYS A 180 -25.48 -8.21 -6.58
N ASP A 181 -26.72 -7.74 -6.79
CA ASP A 181 -27.42 -7.79 -8.09
C ASP A 181 -26.93 -6.76 -9.09
N ASN A 182 -26.19 -5.73 -8.67
CA ASN A 182 -25.72 -4.64 -9.51
C ASN A 182 -24.26 -4.78 -9.93
N PHE A 183 -23.50 -5.72 -9.32
CA PHE A 183 -22.13 -6.04 -9.72
C PHE A 183 -22.14 -7.29 -10.60
N THR A 184 -22.21 -7.13 -11.90
CA THR A 184 -21.88 -8.21 -12.83
C THR A 184 -20.36 -8.35 -12.86
N PHE A 185 -19.83 -9.32 -12.14
CA PHE A 185 -18.40 -9.66 -12.15
C PHE A 185 -18.02 -10.51 -13.37
N ALA A 186 -18.66 -10.24 -14.51
CA ALA A 186 -18.29 -10.88 -15.75
C ALA A 186 -16.83 -10.59 -16.11
N ASN A 187 -16.11 -11.62 -16.54
CA ASN A 187 -14.70 -11.58 -16.94
C ASN A 187 -13.70 -11.30 -15.82
N THR A 188 -14.04 -11.58 -14.56
CA THR A 188 -13.07 -11.43 -13.45
C THR A 188 -11.97 -12.48 -13.44
N LYS A 189 -12.02 -13.50 -14.31
CA LYS A 189 -10.96 -14.50 -14.48
C LYS A 189 -9.58 -13.93 -14.89
N TYR A 190 -9.53 -12.67 -15.34
CA TYR A 190 -8.28 -11.98 -15.67
C TYR A 190 -7.68 -11.17 -14.51
N TYR A 191 -8.34 -11.17 -13.37
CA TYR A 191 -7.90 -10.46 -12.18
C TYR A 191 -7.28 -11.40 -11.16
N GLY A 192 -6.57 -10.86 -10.21
CA GLY A 192 -5.95 -11.64 -9.14
C GLY A 192 -6.94 -12.42 -8.28
N ILE A 193 -8.23 -12.04 -8.32
CA ILE A 193 -9.34 -12.82 -7.74
C ILE A 193 -10.45 -12.94 -8.77
N ASN A 194 -10.86 -14.16 -9.03
CA ASN A 194 -12.01 -14.46 -9.86
C ASN A 194 -13.28 -14.54 -8.99
N PHE A 195 -14.06 -13.46 -9.03
CA PHE A 195 -15.32 -13.35 -8.28
C PHE A 195 -16.50 -14.08 -8.92
N GLU A 196 -16.39 -14.53 -10.19
CA GLU A 196 -17.44 -15.33 -10.83
C GLU A 196 -17.71 -16.62 -10.03
N LYS A 197 -16.67 -17.13 -9.38
CA LYS A 197 -16.73 -18.34 -8.56
C LYS A 197 -17.52 -18.16 -7.26
N ALA A 198 -17.76 -16.92 -6.83
CA ALA A 198 -18.60 -16.66 -5.65
C ALA A 198 -20.00 -17.25 -5.76
N GLN A 199 -20.56 -17.31 -6.97
CA GLN A 199 -21.86 -17.97 -7.23
C GLN A 199 -21.86 -19.46 -6.86
N LYS A 200 -20.67 -20.10 -6.86
CA LYS A 200 -20.45 -21.50 -6.43
C LYS A 200 -19.95 -21.59 -5.00
N ASN A 201 -20.06 -20.50 -4.23
CA ASN A 201 -19.67 -20.38 -2.82
C ASN A 201 -18.17 -20.58 -2.55
N TYR A 202 -17.30 -20.15 -3.49
CA TYR A 202 -15.86 -20.07 -3.29
C TYR A 202 -15.26 -18.91 -4.07
N LEU A 203 -14.02 -18.50 -3.72
CA LEU A 203 -13.22 -17.56 -4.50
C LEU A 203 -11.96 -18.23 -5.03
N GLU A 204 -11.57 -17.87 -6.23
CA GLU A 204 -10.32 -18.31 -6.86
C GLU A 204 -9.29 -17.18 -6.81
N PHE A 205 -8.19 -17.41 -6.10
CA PHE A 205 -7.05 -16.48 -6.00
C PHE A 205 -5.98 -16.87 -7.00
N ARG A 206 -5.59 -15.95 -7.87
CA ARG A 206 -4.69 -16.15 -9.02
C ARG A 206 -3.38 -15.36 -8.91
N TYR A 207 -3.13 -14.73 -7.78
CA TYR A 207 -1.94 -13.89 -7.56
C TYR A 207 -0.63 -14.65 -7.48
N LEU A 208 -0.68 -15.93 -7.11
CA LEU A 208 0.51 -16.68 -6.80
C LEU A 208 1.10 -17.33 -8.06
N GLY A 209 2.42 -17.46 -8.12
CA GLY A 209 3.08 -18.08 -9.25
C GLY A 209 4.28 -17.30 -9.77
N GLY A 210 4.66 -17.59 -11.03
CA GLY A 210 5.85 -17.06 -11.65
C GLY A 210 7.06 -17.98 -11.49
N LYS A 211 8.20 -17.56 -12.04
CA LYS A 211 9.42 -18.34 -11.98
C LYS A 211 9.85 -18.63 -10.54
N ASP A 212 10.24 -19.86 -10.30
CA ASP A 212 10.75 -20.33 -9.00
C ASP A 212 9.73 -20.26 -7.85
N TYR A 213 8.42 -20.25 -8.13
CA TYR A 213 7.43 -20.18 -7.05
C TYR A 213 7.48 -21.40 -6.13
N GLU A 214 7.97 -22.54 -6.61
CA GLU A 214 8.16 -23.75 -5.82
C GLU A 214 9.15 -23.58 -4.66
N LYS A 215 9.98 -22.53 -4.70
CA LYS A 215 10.93 -22.16 -3.64
C LYS A 215 10.31 -21.25 -2.59
N ARG A 216 9.08 -20.79 -2.79
CA ARG A 216 8.40 -19.76 -1.97
C ARG A 216 7.29 -20.34 -1.10
N GLN A 217 7.53 -21.51 -0.54
CA GLN A 217 6.56 -22.27 0.24
C GLN A 217 5.94 -21.43 1.38
N ASP A 218 6.79 -20.79 2.19
CA ASP A 218 6.31 -20.06 3.37
C ASP A 218 5.48 -18.82 2.99
N ASP A 219 5.87 -18.12 1.93
CA ASP A 219 5.12 -17.00 1.40
C ASP A 219 3.72 -17.44 0.92
N ILE A 220 3.65 -18.53 0.16
CA ILE A 220 2.39 -19.09 -0.35
C ILE A 220 1.47 -19.46 0.81
N LEU A 221 1.98 -20.21 1.81
CA LEU A 221 1.19 -20.63 2.95
C LEU A 221 0.74 -19.46 3.81
N HIS A 222 1.59 -18.45 3.98
CA HIS A 222 1.26 -17.24 4.72
C HIS A 222 0.17 -16.41 4.02
N LEU A 223 0.27 -16.25 2.70
CA LEU A 223 -0.73 -15.54 1.92
C LEU A 223 -2.06 -16.30 1.87
N ALA A 224 -2.03 -17.64 1.77
CA ALA A 224 -3.24 -18.45 1.83
C ALA A 224 -4.03 -18.22 3.12
N ASP A 225 -3.35 -18.15 4.27
CA ASP A 225 -3.99 -17.81 5.55
C ASP A 225 -4.62 -16.42 5.51
N GLY A 226 -3.92 -15.45 4.95
CA GLY A 226 -4.41 -14.08 4.77
C GLY A 226 -5.67 -14.00 3.90
N PHE A 227 -5.70 -14.77 2.81
CA PHE A 227 -6.84 -14.84 1.89
C PHE A 227 -8.09 -15.39 2.57
N ILE A 228 -7.96 -16.49 3.32
CA ILE A 228 -9.06 -17.07 4.09
C ILE A 228 -9.62 -16.03 5.08
N MET A 229 -8.74 -15.35 5.81
CA MET A 229 -9.17 -14.35 6.79
C MET A 229 -9.81 -13.12 6.15
N ALA A 230 -9.41 -12.75 4.94
CA ALA A 230 -10.04 -11.66 4.18
C ALA A 230 -11.48 -12.05 3.77
N ILE A 231 -11.68 -13.26 3.25
CA ILE A 231 -13.02 -13.78 2.92
C ILE A 231 -13.90 -13.76 4.20
N TRP A 232 -13.39 -14.34 5.28
CA TRP A 232 -14.15 -14.43 6.54
C TRP A 232 -14.64 -13.07 7.03
N ARG A 233 -13.75 -12.07 7.12
CA ARG A 233 -14.09 -10.72 7.58
C ARG A 233 -15.15 -10.06 6.70
N SER A 234 -15.06 -10.21 5.39
CA SER A 234 -15.99 -9.59 4.45
C SER A 234 -17.36 -10.24 4.43
N CYS A 235 -17.45 -11.53 4.77
CA CYS A 235 -18.71 -12.24 4.88
C CYS A 235 -19.46 -11.97 6.20
N HIS A 236 -18.74 -11.83 7.31
CA HIS A 236 -19.33 -11.72 8.64
C HIS A 236 -19.74 -10.30 9.04
N ASN A 237 -19.14 -9.30 8.46
CA ASN A 237 -19.53 -7.91 8.68
C ASN A 237 -19.69 -7.20 7.31
N PRO A 238 -20.86 -7.32 6.67
CA PRO A 238 -21.07 -6.76 5.34
C PRO A 238 -21.17 -5.22 5.32
N ARG A 239 -21.30 -4.57 6.49
CA ARG A 239 -21.37 -3.10 6.56
C ARG A 239 -19.99 -2.47 6.39
N PHE A 240 -19.93 -1.35 5.70
CA PHE A 240 -18.72 -0.55 5.61
C PHE A 240 -18.34 0.01 6.97
N THR A 241 -17.07 -0.19 7.33
CA THR A 241 -16.46 0.51 8.46
C THR A 241 -16.08 1.95 8.05
N SER A 242 -15.67 2.76 9.03
CA SER A 242 -15.13 4.10 8.74
C SER A 242 -13.90 4.00 7.86
N GLU A 243 -13.04 3.01 8.09
CA GLU A 243 -11.83 2.75 7.29
C GLU A 243 -12.18 2.37 5.84
N ASN A 244 -13.22 1.56 5.62
CA ASN A 244 -13.68 1.23 4.27
C ASN A 244 -14.17 2.47 3.51
N LYS A 245 -14.92 3.35 4.18
CA LYS A 245 -15.38 4.61 3.59
C LYS A 245 -14.21 5.52 3.21
N ILE A 246 -13.18 5.53 4.06
CA ILE A 246 -11.92 6.24 3.82
C ILE A 246 -11.19 5.69 2.60
N GLU A 247 -10.96 4.38 2.54
CA GLU A 247 -10.25 3.76 1.42
C GLU A 247 -11.01 3.92 0.10
N LEU A 248 -12.35 3.80 0.14
CA LEU A 248 -13.19 4.04 -1.01
C LEU A 248 -13.00 5.47 -1.55
N GLN A 249 -13.06 6.47 -0.67
CA GLN A 249 -12.83 7.86 -1.05
C GLN A 249 -11.41 8.06 -1.61
N ARG A 250 -10.38 7.38 -1.05
CA ARG A 250 -9.03 7.40 -1.59
C ARG A 250 -8.97 6.88 -3.02
N ILE A 251 -9.58 5.74 -3.30
CA ILE A 251 -9.58 5.13 -4.63
C ILE A 251 -10.32 6.03 -5.63
N LEU A 252 -11.43 6.62 -5.23
CA LEU A 252 -12.19 7.55 -6.06
C LEU A 252 -11.40 8.83 -6.36
N ARG A 253 -10.74 9.38 -5.33
CA ARG A 253 -9.93 10.61 -5.45
C ARG A 253 -8.63 10.42 -6.23
N LYS A 254 -8.03 9.22 -6.25
CA LYS A 254 -6.89 8.91 -7.16
C LYS A 254 -7.28 9.12 -8.64
N ASN A 255 -8.57 9.09 -8.96
CA ASN A 255 -9.09 9.33 -10.30
C ASN A 255 -9.63 10.77 -10.49
N GLU A 256 -9.74 11.58 -9.41
CA GLU A 256 -9.91 13.02 -9.57
C GLU A 256 -8.60 13.60 -10.11
N PRO A 257 -8.60 14.17 -11.31
CA PRO A 257 -7.38 14.83 -11.79
C PRO A 257 -7.01 15.93 -10.79
N LEU A 258 -5.75 16.02 -10.45
CA LEU A 258 -5.18 17.16 -9.72
C LEU A 258 -5.66 18.51 -10.31
N SER A 259 -6.07 18.49 -11.58
CA SER A 259 -6.73 19.60 -12.28
C SER A 259 -8.02 20.11 -11.60
N GLU A 260 -8.76 19.27 -10.89
CA GLU A 260 -9.97 19.73 -10.15
C GLU A 260 -9.59 20.45 -8.85
N MET A 261 -8.64 19.91 -8.10
CA MET A 261 -8.10 20.54 -6.91
C MET A 261 -7.50 21.92 -7.20
N LEU A 262 -6.96 22.07 -8.40
CA LEU A 262 -6.30 23.29 -8.87
C LEU A 262 -7.24 24.22 -9.67
N LYS A 263 -8.47 23.79 -10.02
CA LYS A 263 -9.45 24.64 -10.73
C LYS A 263 -9.81 25.89 -9.92
N ASP A 264 -10.07 25.74 -8.63
CA ASP A 264 -10.41 26.85 -7.74
C ASP A 264 -9.24 27.82 -7.59
N TYR A 265 -8.01 27.29 -7.53
CA TYR A 265 -6.81 28.10 -7.49
C TYR A 265 -6.56 28.86 -8.82
N ARG A 266 -6.78 28.19 -9.96
CA ARG A 266 -6.68 28.83 -11.30
C ARG A 266 -7.68 29.98 -11.50
N ALA A 267 -8.87 29.87 -10.90
CA ALA A 267 -9.89 30.91 -11.00
C ALA A 267 -9.49 32.21 -10.26
N VAL A 268 -8.63 32.08 -9.24
CA VAL A 268 -8.21 33.22 -8.40
C VAL A 268 -6.89 33.83 -8.87
N ASN A 269 -5.97 33.04 -9.43
CA ASN A 269 -4.62 33.49 -9.82
C ASN A 269 -4.38 33.41 -11.34
N LYS A 270 -4.22 34.58 -11.97
CA LYS A 270 -3.96 34.69 -13.42
C LYS A 270 -2.57 34.20 -13.87
N HIS A 271 -1.62 34.04 -12.96
CA HIS A 271 -0.28 33.52 -13.23
C HIS A 271 -0.09 32.18 -12.57
N TRP A 272 -0.05 31.14 -13.39
CA TRP A 272 0.14 29.75 -12.96
C TRP A 272 1.63 29.48 -12.74
N PRO A 273 2.06 29.18 -11.52
CA PRO A 273 3.44 28.77 -11.26
C PRO A 273 3.71 27.39 -11.88
N LYS A 274 4.97 27.12 -12.22
CA LYS A 274 5.43 25.81 -12.66
C LYS A 274 5.55 24.88 -11.46
N ILE A 275 4.42 24.45 -10.90
CA ILE A 275 4.40 23.59 -9.73
C ILE A 275 4.05 22.17 -10.17
N ASN A 276 4.93 21.24 -9.84
CA ASN A 276 4.67 19.81 -9.91
C ASN A 276 4.22 19.30 -8.54
N ILE A 277 3.03 18.77 -8.45
CA ILE A 277 2.53 18.15 -7.21
C ILE A 277 2.64 16.65 -7.38
N LEU A 278 3.53 16.05 -6.62
CA LEU A 278 3.71 14.60 -6.54
C LEU A 278 3.05 14.13 -5.25
N VAL A 279 2.04 13.30 -5.40
CA VAL A 279 1.38 12.68 -4.25
C VAL A 279 1.77 11.21 -4.25
N ASP A 280 2.75 10.86 -3.46
CA ASP A 280 3.08 9.49 -3.15
C ASP A 280 2.22 9.04 -1.96
N LEU A 281 1.14 8.35 -2.28
CA LEU A 281 0.26 7.74 -1.29
C LEU A 281 0.74 6.32 -1.05
N GLN A 282 1.80 6.15 -0.26
CA GLN A 282 2.18 4.83 0.23
C GLN A 282 1.18 4.32 1.27
N ASP A 283 0.66 3.22 0.97
CA ASP A 283 -0.14 2.16 1.58
C ASP A 283 -0.36 2.10 3.11
N SER A 284 -0.96 3.07 3.72
CA SER A 284 -1.65 2.85 5.00
C SER A 284 -3.11 3.32 4.94
N PRO A 285 -4.09 2.41 4.96
CA PRO A 285 -5.51 2.75 4.76
C PRO A 285 -6.14 3.61 5.85
N THR A 286 -5.58 3.62 7.05
CA THR A 286 -6.20 4.19 8.25
C THR A 286 -6.01 5.70 8.40
N VAL A 287 -5.08 6.28 7.70
CA VAL A 287 -4.59 7.64 7.95
C VAL A 287 -5.00 8.64 6.86
N ILE A 288 -5.43 8.16 5.71
CA ILE A 288 -5.45 8.90 4.43
C ILE A 288 -6.49 10.02 4.35
N ASN A 289 -7.66 9.93 4.96
CA ASN A 289 -8.70 10.96 4.75
C ASN A 289 -8.50 12.20 5.62
N VAL A 290 -8.19 12.01 6.89
CA VAL A 290 -7.86 13.14 7.76
C VAL A 290 -6.57 13.79 7.26
N GLN A 291 -5.65 12.98 6.75
CA GLN A 291 -4.40 13.43 6.17
C GLN A 291 -4.59 14.07 4.79
N TRP A 292 -5.46 13.53 3.92
CA TRP A 292 -5.76 14.13 2.62
C TRP A 292 -6.46 15.48 2.76
N ASP A 293 -7.43 15.62 3.64
CA ASP A 293 -8.08 16.89 3.90
C ASP A 293 -7.12 17.89 4.60
N ARG A 294 -6.19 17.38 5.39
CA ARG A 294 -5.11 18.17 5.99
C ARG A 294 -4.07 18.58 4.95
N PHE A 295 -3.67 17.66 4.08
CA PHE A 295 -2.80 17.92 2.94
C PHE A 295 -3.43 18.91 1.98
N LYS A 296 -4.67 18.70 1.56
CA LYS A 296 -5.41 19.62 0.68
C LYS A 296 -5.50 21.00 1.29
N ARG A 297 -5.83 21.13 2.56
CA ARG A 297 -5.82 22.40 3.27
C ARG A 297 -4.43 23.04 3.28
N LYS A 298 -3.40 22.29 3.65
CA LYS A 298 -2.03 22.82 3.67
C LYS A 298 -1.54 23.27 2.29
N VAL A 299 -1.82 22.50 1.24
CA VAL A 299 -1.48 22.89 -0.13
C VAL A 299 -2.27 24.12 -0.56
N LEU A 300 -3.56 24.19 -0.27
CA LEU A 300 -4.37 25.37 -0.54
C LEU A 300 -3.89 26.58 0.27
N ASP A 301 -3.52 26.40 1.53
CA ASP A 301 -2.95 27.46 2.37
C ASP A 301 -1.61 27.93 1.82
N LEU A 302 -0.74 27.02 1.42
CA LEU A 302 0.54 27.33 0.78
C LEU A 302 0.35 28.14 -0.51
N LEU A 303 -0.58 27.72 -1.36
CA LEU A 303 -0.82 28.33 -2.67
C LEU A 303 -1.65 29.62 -2.60
N SER A 304 -2.57 29.74 -1.65
CA SER A 304 -3.43 30.94 -1.51
C SER A 304 -2.81 32.03 -0.65
N ASN A 305 -1.95 31.68 0.30
CA ASN A 305 -1.36 32.57 1.27
C ASN A 305 0.10 32.96 0.96
N GLY A 306 0.70 32.31 -0.03
CA GLY A 306 2.06 32.58 -0.48
C GLY A 306 2.14 32.80 -1.98
N SER A 307 3.17 33.49 -2.44
CA SER A 307 3.55 33.42 -3.85
C SER A 307 4.59 32.31 -4.02
N MET A 308 4.18 31.20 -4.61
CA MET A 308 5.07 30.15 -5.05
C MET A 308 5.31 30.34 -6.54
N GLU A 309 6.57 30.54 -6.95
CA GLU A 309 6.91 30.74 -8.36
C GLU A 309 7.18 29.41 -9.07
N GLU A 310 7.88 28.52 -8.39
CA GLU A 310 8.22 27.18 -8.89
C GLU A 310 8.48 26.21 -7.74
N GLY A 311 8.46 24.90 -8.00
CA GLY A 311 8.84 23.88 -7.03
C GLY A 311 8.05 22.60 -7.15
N ILE A 312 8.41 21.63 -6.32
CA ILE A 312 7.78 20.32 -6.21
C ILE A 312 7.15 20.21 -4.82
N ILE A 313 5.85 19.97 -4.79
CA ILE A 313 5.14 19.65 -3.54
C ILE A 313 4.99 18.14 -3.47
N ASN A 314 5.57 17.53 -2.45
CA ASN A 314 5.49 16.10 -2.20
C ASN A 314 4.78 15.85 -0.85
N TYR A 315 3.95 14.84 -0.81
CA TYR A 315 3.29 14.41 0.43
C TYR A 315 3.82 13.07 0.86
N ASP A 316 4.39 13.02 2.05
CA ASP A 316 4.81 11.80 2.71
C ASP A 316 3.72 11.34 3.67
N SER A 317 3.08 10.21 3.34
CA SER A 317 1.98 9.67 4.14
C SER A 317 2.45 9.06 5.47
N ASP A 318 3.68 8.57 5.54
CA ASP A 318 4.20 7.92 6.74
C ASP A 318 4.44 8.90 7.88
N TYR A 319 4.82 10.13 7.54
CA TYR A 319 5.11 11.19 8.51
C TYR A 319 4.04 12.27 8.59
N SER A 320 2.99 12.20 7.78
CA SER A 320 1.93 13.21 7.70
C SER A 320 2.44 14.63 7.38
N VAL A 321 3.52 14.73 6.64
CA VAL A 321 4.23 15.98 6.37
C VAL A 321 4.11 16.35 4.90
N VAL A 322 3.85 17.64 4.63
CA VAL A 322 3.96 18.21 3.30
C VAL A 322 5.38 18.68 3.09
N GLN A 323 6.08 18.01 2.19
CA GLN A 323 7.44 18.38 1.81
C GLN A 323 7.42 19.24 0.55
N VAL A 324 8.18 20.33 0.57
CA VAL A 324 8.35 21.23 -0.57
C VAL A 324 9.82 21.24 -0.97
N LYS A 325 10.10 20.99 -2.26
CA LYS A 325 11.45 20.94 -2.81
C LYS A 325 11.67 21.98 -3.89
N ASP A 326 12.87 22.51 -3.96
CA ASP A 326 13.37 23.40 -5.03
C ASP A 326 12.41 24.56 -5.31
N GLY A 327 11.77 25.09 -4.27
CA GLY A 327 10.74 26.11 -4.40
C GLY A 327 11.19 27.48 -3.97
N LYS A 328 10.53 28.52 -4.52
CA LYS A 328 10.67 29.93 -4.09
C LYS A 328 9.37 30.40 -3.48
N PHE A 329 9.42 30.77 -2.22
CA PHE A 329 8.26 31.19 -1.44
C PHE A 329 8.46 32.56 -0.81
N LYS A 330 7.45 33.38 -1.01
CA LYS A 330 7.30 34.61 -0.25
C LYS A 330 5.91 34.64 0.39
N THR A 331 5.85 34.63 1.70
CA THR A 331 4.57 34.60 2.41
C THR A 331 4.37 35.81 3.29
N ALA A 332 3.16 36.34 3.27
CA ALA A 332 2.70 37.38 4.24
C ALA A 332 1.98 36.72 5.43
N TYR A 333 1.67 35.43 5.35
CA TYR A 333 0.95 34.66 6.35
C TYR A 333 1.86 33.61 6.99
N ILE A 334 1.39 32.95 8.04
CA ILE A 334 2.14 31.91 8.75
C ILE A 334 2.04 30.60 7.99
N LEU A 335 3.19 30.04 7.61
CA LEU A 335 3.30 28.66 7.10
C LEU A 335 3.66 27.75 8.28
N ASP A 336 2.78 26.80 8.62
CA ASP A 336 2.92 25.95 9.80
C ASP A 336 3.05 24.46 9.44
N GLY A 337 4.10 23.82 9.95
CA GLY A 337 4.29 22.37 9.89
C GLY A 337 4.62 21.84 8.51
N PHE A 338 5.56 22.44 7.79
CA PHE A 338 6.09 21.99 6.50
C PHE A 338 7.52 21.46 6.63
N GLU A 339 7.92 20.63 5.66
CA GLU A 339 9.33 20.37 5.37
C GLU A 339 9.73 21.08 4.08
N PHE A 340 10.74 21.91 4.17
CA PHE A 340 11.32 22.60 3.02
C PHE A 340 12.70 22.03 2.72
N VAL A 341 12.92 21.62 1.47
CA VAL A 341 14.19 21.04 1.00
C VAL A 341 14.74 21.90 -0.14
N ASP A 342 15.92 22.47 0.05
CA ASP A 342 16.62 23.29 -0.92
C ASP A 342 15.77 24.45 -1.50
N CYS A 343 14.95 25.06 -0.63
CA CYS A 343 14.03 26.14 -0.99
C CYS A 343 14.61 27.54 -0.74
N GLU A 344 14.15 28.52 -1.49
CA GLU A 344 14.31 29.95 -1.17
C GLU A 344 13.06 30.45 -0.43
N LEU A 345 13.19 30.84 0.83
CA LEU A 345 12.08 31.15 1.72
C LEU A 345 12.14 32.56 2.27
N SER A 346 10.98 33.21 2.37
CA SER A 346 10.84 34.49 3.09
C SER A 346 9.44 34.59 3.72
N GLY A 347 9.30 35.40 4.79
CA GLY A 347 8.05 35.59 5.52
C GLY A 347 7.97 34.81 6.83
N ASN A 348 6.76 34.43 7.27
CA ASN A 348 6.53 33.84 8.59
C ASN A 348 6.40 32.33 8.47
N ILE A 349 7.30 31.59 9.15
CA ILE A 349 7.36 30.13 9.10
C ILE A 349 7.39 29.59 10.52
N GLU A 350 6.47 28.67 10.85
CA GLU A 350 6.36 28.08 12.18
C GLU A 350 6.43 26.55 12.14
N ASN A 351 6.87 25.94 13.23
CA ASN A 351 6.87 24.48 13.47
C ASN A 351 7.33 23.64 12.27
N SER A 352 8.26 24.15 11.48
CA SER A 352 8.66 23.58 10.19
C SER A 352 10.12 23.12 10.21
N ALA A 353 10.45 22.11 9.38
CA ALA A 353 11.82 21.67 9.17
C ALA A 353 12.36 22.22 7.84
N ILE A 354 13.58 22.75 7.85
CA ILE A 354 14.24 23.33 6.67
C ILE A 354 15.57 22.62 6.46
N TYR A 355 15.70 21.95 5.31
CA TYR A 355 16.86 21.15 4.92
C TYR A 355 17.56 21.81 3.73
N GLY A 356 18.67 22.49 3.97
CA GLY A 356 19.36 23.26 2.92
C GLY A 356 18.61 24.51 2.48
N GLY A 357 19.02 25.09 1.35
CA GLY A 357 18.37 26.25 0.77
C GLY A 357 18.71 27.59 1.46
N LYS A 358 17.95 28.63 1.09
CA LYS A 358 18.17 30.00 1.55
C LYS A 358 16.91 30.58 2.19
N VAL A 359 17.07 31.21 3.33
CA VAL A 359 16.00 31.92 4.04
C VAL A 359 16.40 33.35 4.22
N SER A 360 15.58 34.30 3.77
CA SER A 360 15.91 35.75 3.89
C SER A 360 14.71 36.56 4.27
N GLY A 361 14.94 37.54 5.19
CA GLY A 361 13.88 38.43 5.67
C GLY A 361 12.71 37.70 6.33
N ALA A 362 12.96 36.53 6.97
CA ALA A 362 11.94 35.67 7.52
C ALA A 362 11.79 35.81 9.04
N GLN A 363 10.64 35.38 9.56
CA GLN A 363 10.44 35.12 10.98
C GLN A 363 10.24 33.61 11.14
N LEU A 364 11.20 32.94 11.79
CA LEU A 364 11.20 31.50 12.03
C LEU A 364 10.86 31.26 13.51
N LEU A 365 9.76 30.57 13.77
CA LEU A 365 9.32 30.23 15.13
C LEU A 365 9.25 28.72 15.28
N ARG A 366 9.94 28.17 16.29
CA ARG A 366 9.97 26.72 16.57
C ARG A 366 10.35 25.87 15.37
N CYS A 367 11.22 26.38 14.51
CA CYS A 367 11.70 25.67 13.33
C CYS A 367 12.95 24.83 13.61
N GLN A 368 13.20 23.85 12.74
CA GLN A 368 14.39 23.04 12.75
C GLN A 368 15.18 23.27 11.47
N LEU A 369 16.41 23.74 11.59
CA LEU A 369 17.29 24.07 10.45
C LEU A 369 18.40 23.03 10.33
N TYR A 370 18.51 22.40 9.16
CA TYR A 370 19.44 21.30 8.89
C TYR A 370 20.20 21.50 7.57
N LYS A 371 21.22 20.66 7.35
CA LYS A 371 21.91 20.46 6.08
C LYS A 371 22.40 21.72 5.36
N GLY A 372 23.01 22.62 6.10
CA GLY A 372 23.66 23.78 5.49
C GLY A 372 22.71 24.87 5.02
N CYS A 373 21.58 25.08 5.73
CA CYS A 373 20.73 26.23 5.48
C CYS A 373 21.51 27.53 5.62
N GLU A 374 21.32 28.44 4.66
CA GLU A 374 21.78 29.84 4.74
C GLU A 374 20.62 30.73 5.16
N VAL A 375 20.70 31.36 6.32
CA VAL A 375 19.67 32.27 6.84
C VAL A 375 20.20 33.69 6.93
N MET A 376 19.53 34.65 6.29
CA MET A 376 19.97 36.03 6.24
C MET A 376 18.87 36.99 6.71
N ASP A 377 19.28 38.05 7.41
CA ASP A 377 18.42 39.18 7.78
C ASP A 377 17.08 38.73 8.40
N SER A 378 17.12 37.68 9.23
CA SER A 378 15.94 37.00 9.74
C SER A 378 15.87 37.00 11.26
N LYS A 379 14.64 36.80 11.78
CA LYS A 379 14.39 36.53 13.20
C LYS A 379 14.20 35.04 13.39
N VAL A 380 14.90 34.46 14.38
CA VAL A 380 14.83 33.01 14.69
C VAL A 380 14.53 32.86 16.18
N GLU A 381 13.36 32.32 16.48
CA GLU A 381 12.86 32.17 17.85
C GLU A 381 12.62 30.72 18.21
N SER A 382 13.06 30.31 19.40
CA SER A 382 12.77 28.99 20.00
C SER A 382 13.03 27.81 19.04
N SER A 383 14.10 27.91 18.25
CA SER A 383 14.37 26.99 17.11
C SER A 383 15.64 26.18 17.31
N PHE A 384 15.75 25.05 16.61
CA PHE A 384 16.95 24.20 16.58
C PHE A 384 17.77 24.51 15.32
N ILE A 385 19.02 24.92 15.48
CA ILE A 385 19.94 25.24 14.39
C ILE A 385 21.08 24.23 14.39
N HIS A 386 21.17 23.39 13.35
CA HIS A 386 22.19 22.37 13.19
C HIS A 386 23.57 22.95 12.85
N GLY A 387 24.65 22.23 13.19
CA GLY A 387 26.03 22.67 13.04
C GLY A 387 26.50 23.05 11.65
N SER A 388 25.82 22.59 10.60
CA SER A 388 26.11 22.92 9.21
C SER A 388 25.41 24.20 8.68
N CYS A 389 24.55 24.82 9.48
CA CYS A 389 23.81 26.03 9.07
C CYS A 389 24.62 27.30 9.33
N GLU A 390 24.47 28.29 8.44
CA GLU A 390 25.09 29.61 8.55
C GLU A 390 24.01 30.70 8.64
N LEU A 391 24.07 31.51 9.68
CA LEU A 391 23.17 32.66 9.91
C LEU A 391 23.94 33.95 9.73
N LYS A 392 23.42 34.88 8.90
CA LYS A 392 24.01 36.21 8.66
C LYS A 392 23.07 37.31 9.06
N ASN A 393 23.52 38.25 9.85
CA ASN A 393 22.75 39.40 10.33
C ASN A 393 21.40 39.01 10.96
N CYS A 394 21.35 37.89 11.65
CA CYS A 394 20.10 37.39 12.22
C CYS A 394 19.93 37.85 13.68
N TYR A 395 18.66 37.89 14.09
CA TYR A 395 18.30 38.06 15.49
C TYR A 395 17.77 36.72 16.03
N VAL A 396 18.58 36.04 16.85
CA VAL A 396 18.27 34.73 17.41
C VAL A 396 17.95 34.85 18.89
N PHE A 397 16.81 34.34 19.31
CA PHE A 397 16.36 34.45 20.70
C PHE A 397 15.40 33.29 21.10
N GLY A 398 15.11 33.22 22.41
CA GLY A 398 14.22 32.23 23.00
C GLY A 398 14.97 31.14 23.79
N ARG A 399 14.50 30.86 25.01
CA ARG A 399 15.14 29.90 25.95
C ARG A 399 15.30 28.53 25.39
N ASP A 400 14.36 28.12 24.54
CA ASP A 400 14.34 26.79 23.92
C ASP A 400 15.16 26.75 22.61
N THR A 401 15.81 27.84 22.23
CA THR A 401 16.71 27.87 21.07
C THR A 401 17.96 27.04 21.38
N ILE A 402 18.29 26.11 20.46
CA ILE A 402 19.52 25.33 20.48
C ILE A 402 20.34 25.67 19.24
N PHE A 403 21.47 26.35 19.44
CA PHE A 403 22.34 26.79 18.36
C PHE A 403 23.64 25.99 18.31
N LYS A 404 23.89 25.34 17.17
CA LYS A 404 25.13 24.57 16.90
C LYS A 404 25.86 25.05 15.65
N GLY A 405 25.28 25.99 14.89
CA GLY A 405 25.75 26.47 13.59
C GLY A 405 26.83 27.54 13.67
N LYS A 406 26.98 28.25 12.55
CA LYS A 406 27.81 29.46 12.44
C LYS A 406 26.94 30.69 12.36
N MET A 407 27.24 31.73 13.10
CA MET A 407 26.56 33.00 13.03
C MET A 407 27.57 34.13 12.74
N ILE A 408 27.26 34.99 11.77
CA ILE A 408 28.11 36.08 11.33
C ILE A 408 27.28 37.38 11.42
N GLY A 409 27.67 38.27 12.26
CA GLY A 409 26.91 39.49 12.57
C GLY A 409 25.58 39.19 13.26
N GLY A 410 24.83 40.23 13.60
CA GLY A 410 23.53 40.12 14.27
C GLY A 410 23.62 39.91 15.77
N ILE A 411 22.54 39.42 16.38
CA ILE A 411 22.40 39.31 17.84
C ILE A 411 21.93 37.91 18.22
N PHE A 412 22.66 37.22 19.11
CA PHE A 412 22.22 36.04 19.81
C PHE A 412 21.88 36.41 21.26
N ARG A 413 20.60 36.48 21.57
CA ARG A 413 20.18 37.03 22.86
C ARG A 413 19.98 35.97 23.93
N GLU A 414 19.37 34.86 23.63
CA GLU A 414 19.01 33.84 24.62
C GLU A 414 18.94 32.45 23.97
N GLY A 415 19.43 31.42 24.65
CA GLY A 415 19.36 30.03 24.16
C GLY A 415 20.53 29.19 24.57
N GLY A 416 20.47 27.88 24.25
CA GLY A 416 21.54 26.93 24.44
C GLY A 416 22.57 26.96 23.30
N VAL A 417 23.84 26.99 23.61
CA VAL A 417 24.94 26.98 22.63
C VAL A 417 25.65 25.63 22.68
N GLY A 418 25.63 24.91 21.57
CA GLY A 418 26.31 23.60 21.44
C GLY A 418 27.83 23.75 21.23
N PRO A 419 28.59 22.63 21.37
CA PRO A 419 30.07 22.66 21.39
C PRO A 419 30.73 23.09 20.09
N HIS A 420 30.01 23.07 18.96
CA HIS A 420 30.53 23.43 17.64
C HIS A 420 30.02 24.79 17.13
N ALA A 421 29.22 25.49 17.94
CA ALA A 421 28.72 26.81 17.57
C ALA A 421 29.87 27.82 17.41
N ARG A 422 29.77 28.64 16.35
CA ARG A 422 30.75 29.71 16.06
C ARG A 422 30.02 31.03 15.91
N PHE A 423 30.58 32.08 16.51
CA PHE A 423 30.08 33.44 16.42
C PHE A 423 31.20 34.33 15.87
N GLU A 424 30.92 35.06 14.80
CA GLU A 424 31.79 36.00 14.15
C GLU A 424 31.05 37.34 14.09
N ASP A 425 31.64 38.44 14.59
CA ASP A 425 31.03 39.77 14.65
C ASP A 425 29.58 39.80 15.19
N THR A 426 29.27 38.85 16.09
CA THR A 426 27.93 38.64 16.65
C THR A 426 27.86 39.11 18.09
N GLU A 427 26.85 39.90 18.44
CA GLU A 427 26.54 40.27 19.82
C GLU A 427 25.88 39.11 20.55
N VAL A 428 26.52 38.55 21.58
CA VAL A 428 26.00 37.46 22.41
C VAL A 428 25.64 38.01 23.79
N VAL A 429 24.32 38.12 24.04
CA VAL A 429 23.84 38.81 25.28
C VAL A 429 23.72 37.84 26.44
N VAL A 430 23.08 36.70 26.25
CA VAL A 430 22.92 35.64 27.24
C VAL A 430 22.96 34.25 26.57
N SER A 431 23.81 33.37 27.04
CA SER A 431 23.84 31.98 26.52
C SER A 431 24.07 30.98 27.63
N THR A 432 23.45 29.81 27.50
CA THR A 432 23.68 28.64 28.36
C THR A 432 24.45 27.60 27.55
N LYS A 433 25.63 27.20 28.02
CA LYS A 433 26.39 26.10 27.38
C LYS A 433 25.65 24.77 27.55
N ILE A 434 25.30 24.13 26.47
CA ILE A 434 24.76 22.77 26.48
C ILE A 434 25.95 21.80 26.54
N LYS A 435 26.00 20.98 27.58
CA LYS A 435 26.96 19.86 27.64
C LYS A 435 26.58 18.83 26.59
N SER A 436 27.59 18.32 25.87
CA SER A 436 27.46 17.29 24.80
C SER A 436 26.82 16.01 25.29
#